data_753c359cce29b0b957861ac69124e3ab
#
_entry.id   753c359cce29b0b957861ac69124e3ab
#
_cell.length_a   1.000
_cell.length_b   1.000
_cell.length_c   1.000
_cell.angle_alpha   90.00
_cell.angle_beta   90.00
_cell.angle_gamma   90.00
#
_symmetry.space_group_name_H-M   'P 1'
#
loop_
_entity.id
_entity.type
_entity.pdbx_description
1 polymer ?
#
loop_
_entity_poly.entity_id
_entity_poly.type
_entity_poly.pdbx_seq_one_letter_code
_entity_poly.pdbx_strand_id
1 'polypeptide(L)'
;MSYSNILVAVAVTPESQQLLAKAVSIARPVKGHISLITLASDPEMYNQLAAPMLEDLRSVMQEETQSFLDKLIQDARYPVDKTFIAYGELSEHILEVCRKYHFDLVICGNHNHSFFSRASCSAKRVIASSEVDVLLVPLTGD
;
A
#
# COMPACT_ATOMS: atom_id res chain seq x y z
N MET A 1 -16.01 -18.32 1.96
CA MET A 1 -16.07 -16.97 2.57
C MET A 1 -15.52 -15.94 1.61
N SER A 2 -16.22 -14.84 1.48
CA SER A 2 -15.82 -13.77 0.57
C SER A 2 -15.20 -12.63 1.36
N TYR A 3 -14.17 -12.02 0.78
CA TYR A 3 -13.59 -10.81 1.36
C TYR A 3 -14.34 -9.61 0.82
N SER A 4 -14.91 -8.82 1.70
CA SER A 4 -15.73 -7.67 1.32
C SER A 4 -15.04 -6.33 1.53
N ASN A 5 -13.93 -6.28 2.24
CA ASN A 5 -13.23 -5.02 2.51
C ASN A 5 -11.71 -5.28 2.50
N ILE A 6 -11.08 -4.95 1.40
CA ILE A 6 -9.70 -5.34 1.10
C ILE A 6 -8.77 -4.14 1.15
N LEU A 7 -7.66 -4.27 1.85
CA LEU A 7 -6.60 -3.27 1.86
C LEU A 7 -5.41 -3.78 1.03
N VAL A 8 -4.96 -3.00 0.06
CA VAL A 8 -3.82 -3.36 -0.78
C VAL A 8 -2.64 -2.49 -0.42
N ALA A 9 -1.56 -3.11 0.02
CA ALA A 9 -0.31 -2.42 0.33
C ALA A 9 0.52 -2.33 -0.94
N VAL A 10 0.64 -1.13 -1.50
CA VAL A 10 1.33 -0.90 -2.77
C VAL A 10 2.60 -0.07 -2.56
N ALA A 11 3.58 -0.30 -3.41
CA ALA A 11 4.75 0.56 -3.51
C ALA A 11 4.61 1.44 -4.75
N VAL A 12 5.39 2.52 -4.82
CA VAL A 12 5.35 3.43 -5.97
C VAL A 12 6.19 2.81 -7.09
N THR A 13 5.75 1.67 -7.60
CA THR A 13 6.42 0.92 -8.67
C THR A 13 5.38 0.32 -9.61
N PRO A 14 5.74 0.04 -10.88
CA PRO A 14 4.79 -0.53 -11.84
C PRO A 14 4.21 -1.88 -11.42
N GLU A 15 4.97 -2.67 -10.65
CA GLU A 15 4.52 -3.99 -10.19
C GLU A 15 3.28 -3.91 -9.32
N SER A 16 3.02 -2.76 -8.73
CA SER A 16 1.83 -2.58 -7.89
C SER A 16 0.52 -2.77 -8.65
N GLN A 17 0.53 -2.63 -9.98
CA GLN A 17 -0.65 -2.94 -10.78
C GLN A 17 -1.06 -4.41 -10.65
N GLN A 18 -0.10 -5.31 -10.48
CA GLN A 18 -0.38 -6.73 -10.28
C GLN A 18 -1.14 -6.96 -8.98
N LEU A 19 -0.78 -6.22 -7.93
CA LEU A 19 -1.45 -6.32 -6.63
C LEU A 19 -2.89 -5.84 -6.71
N LEU A 20 -3.09 -4.69 -7.34
CA LEU A 20 -4.43 -4.13 -7.46
C LEU A 20 -5.30 -4.99 -8.36
N ALA A 21 -4.76 -5.53 -9.45
CA ALA A 21 -5.48 -6.44 -10.32
C ALA A 21 -5.93 -7.69 -9.57
N LYS A 22 -5.07 -8.23 -8.69
CA LYS A 22 -5.43 -9.37 -7.86
C LYS A 22 -6.57 -9.02 -6.92
N ALA A 23 -6.50 -7.85 -6.28
CA ALA A 23 -7.56 -7.38 -5.39
C ALA A 23 -8.90 -7.23 -6.13
N VAL A 24 -8.86 -6.66 -7.33
CA VAL A 24 -10.07 -6.51 -8.15
C VAL A 24 -10.68 -7.86 -8.50
N SER A 25 -9.84 -8.85 -8.84
CA SER A 25 -10.32 -10.19 -9.17
C SER A 25 -11.03 -10.85 -7.98
N ILE A 26 -10.62 -10.53 -6.76
CA ILE A 26 -11.24 -11.06 -5.54
C ILE A 26 -12.51 -10.28 -5.19
N ALA A 27 -12.47 -8.96 -5.30
CA ALA A 27 -13.58 -8.10 -4.87
C ALA A 27 -14.75 -8.07 -5.86
N ARG A 28 -14.47 -8.11 -7.15
CA ARG A 28 -15.49 -7.93 -8.20
C ARG A 28 -16.68 -8.89 -8.08
N PRO A 29 -16.46 -10.20 -7.90
CA PRO A 29 -17.60 -11.15 -7.82
C PRO A 29 -18.56 -10.86 -6.67
N VAL A 30 -18.08 -10.25 -5.59
CA VAL A 30 -18.89 -10.00 -4.39
C VAL A 30 -19.17 -8.52 -4.20
N LYS A 31 -18.79 -7.69 -5.16
CA LYS A 31 -18.92 -6.23 -5.09
C LYS A 31 -18.23 -5.67 -3.83
N GLY A 32 -17.07 -6.23 -3.51
CA GLY A 32 -16.30 -5.82 -2.33
C GLY A 32 -15.67 -4.46 -2.50
N HIS A 33 -15.19 -3.91 -1.39
CA HIS A 33 -14.53 -2.61 -1.33
C HIS A 33 -13.02 -2.79 -1.32
N ILE A 34 -12.33 -1.88 -1.99
CA ILE A 34 -10.86 -1.88 -2.05
C ILE A 34 -10.36 -0.52 -1.57
N SER A 35 -9.33 -0.54 -0.74
CA SER A 35 -8.59 0.66 -0.33
C SER A 35 -7.11 0.39 -0.50
N LEU A 36 -6.33 1.46 -0.66
CA LEU A 36 -4.89 1.37 -0.88
C LEU A 36 -4.13 1.99 0.28
N ILE A 37 -2.99 1.40 0.62
CA ILE A 37 -2.03 2.02 1.53
C ILE A 37 -0.65 1.93 0.91
N THR A 38 0.12 3.01 1.01
CA THR A 38 1.50 3.04 0.54
C THR A 38 2.38 3.73 1.57
N LEU A 39 3.66 3.39 1.54
CA LEU A 39 4.67 4.04 2.37
C LEU A 39 5.25 5.20 1.59
N ALA A 40 5.11 6.41 2.11
CA ALA A 40 5.72 7.58 1.52
C ALA A 40 7.19 7.67 1.92
N SER A 41 8.00 8.20 1.01
CA SER A 41 9.38 8.52 1.35
C SER A 41 9.39 9.66 2.36
N ASP A 42 10.28 9.58 3.35
CA ASP A 42 10.37 10.60 4.38
C ASP A 42 11.47 11.59 4.02
N PRO A 43 11.13 12.87 3.74
CA PRO A 43 12.15 13.89 3.44
C PRO A 43 13.13 14.10 4.58
N GLU A 44 12.78 13.75 5.81
CA GLU A 44 13.68 13.87 6.96
C GLU A 44 14.93 13.00 6.84
N MET A 45 14.91 12.04 5.92
CA MET A 45 16.13 11.29 5.60
C MET A 45 17.18 12.17 4.95
N TYR A 46 16.80 13.33 4.44
CA TYR A 46 17.71 14.31 3.83
C TYR A 46 18.02 15.41 4.82
N ASN A 47 18.69 15.05 5.90
CA ASN A 47 18.92 15.93 7.05
C ASN A 47 19.81 17.15 6.78
N GLN A 48 20.33 17.30 5.57
CA GLN A 48 21.11 18.45 5.16
C GLN A 48 20.29 19.61 4.60
N LEU A 49 18.99 19.39 4.44
CA LEU A 49 18.10 20.41 3.88
C LEU A 49 17.58 21.33 4.99
N ALA A 50 17.42 22.61 4.66
CA ALA A 50 16.79 23.56 5.56
C ALA A 50 15.29 23.23 5.70
N ALA A 51 14.68 23.60 6.83
CA ALA A 51 13.29 23.27 7.11
C ALA A 51 12.31 23.70 6.00
N PRO A 52 12.41 24.92 5.43
CA PRO A 52 11.52 25.29 4.31
C PRO A 52 11.69 24.39 3.10
N MET A 53 12.91 23.96 2.82
CA MET A 53 13.17 23.04 1.71
C MET A 53 12.60 21.66 1.96
N LEU A 54 12.60 21.20 3.23
CA LEU A 54 11.98 19.93 3.60
C LEU A 54 10.47 19.96 3.41
N GLU A 55 9.82 21.08 3.74
CA GLU A 55 8.38 21.22 3.54
C GLU A 55 8.01 21.20 2.07
N ASP A 56 8.78 21.91 1.22
CA ASP A 56 8.57 21.92 -0.22
C ASP A 56 8.78 20.53 -0.80
N LEU A 57 9.83 19.83 -0.38
CA LEU A 57 10.11 18.49 -0.84
C LEU A 57 9.00 17.52 -0.43
N ARG A 58 8.50 17.64 0.80
CA ARG A 58 7.41 16.80 1.29
C ARG A 58 6.16 16.98 0.44
N SER A 59 5.81 18.23 0.12
CA SER A 59 4.66 18.53 -0.73
C SER A 59 4.79 17.90 -2.11
N VAL A 60 5.97 18.04 -2.73
CA VAL A 60 6.23 17.46 -4.05
C VAL A 60 6.12 15.93 -4.00
N MET A 61 6.71 15.31 -2.98
CA MET A 61 6.68 13.85 -2.85
C MET A 61 5.27 13.34 -2.61
N GLN A 62 4.46 14.06 -1.84
CA GLN A 62 3.05 13.71 -1.64
C GLN A 62 2.26 13.81 -2.93
N GLU A 63 2.49 14.86 -3.72
CA GLU A 63 1.82 15.04 -5.00
C GLU A 63 2.19 13.93 -5.98
N GLU A 64 3.46 13.56 -6.04
CA GLU A 64 3.92 12.47 -6.90
C GLU A 64 3.32 11.14 -6.50
N THR A 65 3.28 10.87 -5.20
CA THR A 65 2.69 9.65 -4.67
C THR A 65 1.19 9.61 -4.98
N GLN A 66 0.49 10.70 -4.76
CA GLN A 66 -0.94 10.77 -5.05
C GLN A 66 -1.23 10.61 -6.54
N SER A 67 -0.41 11.23 -7.40
CA SER A 67 -0.55 11.08 -8.85
C SER A 67 -0.34 9.64 -9.28
N PHE A 68 0.62 8.96 -8.69
CA PHE A 68 0.86 7.54 -8.97
C PHE A 68 -0.35 6.69 -8.56
N LEU A 69 -0.88 6.93 -7.37
CA LEU A 69 -2.05 6.21 -6.88
C LEU A 69 -3.27 6.47 -7.74
N ASP A 70 -3.49 7.72 -8.15
CA ASP A 70 -4.62 8.09 -9.00
C ASP A 70 -4.57 7.35 -10.34
N LYS A 71 -3.39 7.26 -10.93
CA LYS A 71 -3.22 6.54 -12.19
C LYS A 71 -3.44 5.05 -12.00
N LEU A 72 -2.93 4.50 -10.91
CA LEU A 72 -3.10 3.09 -10.58
C LEU A 72 -4.58 2.74 -10.43
N ILE A 73 -5.33 3.58 -9.74
CA ILE A 73 -6.77 3.42 -9.54
C ILE A 73 -7.51 3.51 -10.88
N GLN A 74 -7.15 4.49 -11.69
CA GLN A 74 -7.77 4.69 -13.00
C GLN A 74 -7.56 3.47 -13.91
N ASP A 75 -6.34 2.93 -13.92
CA ASP A 75 -6.00 1.78 -14.76
C ASP A 75 -6.70 0.50 -14.29
N ALA A 76 -7.01 0.41 -13.00
CA ALA A 76 -7.69 -0.76 -12.45
C ALA A 76 -9.16 -0.86 -12.86
N ARG A 77 -9.78 0.26 -13.21
CA ARG A 77 -11.20 0.33 -13.62
C ARG A 77 -12.13 -0.28 -12.57
N TYR A 78 -11.82 -0.04 -11.31
CA TYR A 78 -12.62 -0.49 -10.18
C TYR A 78 -12.56 0.59 -9.11
N PRO A 79 -13.69 0.92 -8.46
CA PRO A 79 -13.69 2.01 -7.48
C PRO A 79 -12.82 1.66 -6.27
N VAL A 80 -12.07 2.64 -5.81
CA VAL A 80 -11.24 2.54 -4.61
C VAL A 80 -11.81 3.51 -3.58
N ASP A 81 -12.14 2.99 -2.39
CA ASP A 81 -12.82 3.78 -1.38
C ASP A 81 -11.89 4.80 -0.72
N LYS A 82 -10.72 4.36 -0.29
CA LYS A 82 -9.80 5.19 0.46
C LYS A 82 -8.37 4.94 0.02
N THR A 83 -7.54 5.97 0.14
CA THR A 83 -6.09 5.84 -0.03
C THR A 83 -5.41 6.38 1.21
N PHE A 84 -4.44 5.62 1.71
CA PHE A 84 -3.66 6.00 2.89
C PHE A 84 -2.19 6.13 2.49
N ILE A 85 -1.58 7.22 2.90
CA ILE A 85 -0.14 7.41 2.71
C ILE A 85 0.49 7.39 4.10
N ALA A 86 1.25 6.33 4.37
CA ALA A 86 1.85 6.12 5.68
C ALA A 86 3.28 6.64 5.70
N TYR A 87 3.70 7.09 6.87
CA TYR A 87 5.07 7.52 7.15
C TYR A 87 5.63 6.64 8.27
N GLY A 88 6.89 6.26 8.16
CA GLY A 88 7.53 5.44 9.17
C GLY A 88 7.27 3.95 8.97
N GLU A 89 6.81 3.25 9.98
CA GLU A 89 6.58 1.81 9.92
C GLU A 89 5.24 1.46 9.29
N LEU A 90 5.30 0.88 8.09
CA LEU A 90 4.10 0.53 7.32
C LEU A 90 3.25 -0.51 8.04
N SER A 91 3.87 -1.50 8.69
CA SER A 91 3.13 -2.57 9.36
C SER A 91 2.21 -2.06 10.46
N GLU A 92 2.68 -1.10 11.25
CA GLU A 92 1.85 -0.51 12.31
C GLU A 92 0.67 0.24 11.74
N HIS A 93 0.88 0.99 10.64
CA HIS A 93 -0.20 1.70 9.98
C HIS A 93 -1.21 0.73 9.36
N ILE A 94 -0.75 -0.37 8.78
CA ILE A 94 -1.65 -1.40 8.23
C ILE A 94 -2.56 -1.95 9.33
N LEU A 95 -1.98 -2.32 10.47
CA LEU A 95 -2.76 -2.88 11.58
C LEU A 95 -3.73 -1.85 12.14
N GLU A 96 -3.30 -0.60 12.27
CA GLU A 96 -4.14 0.48 12.76
C GLU A 96 -5.36 0.71 11.86
N VAL A 97 -5.17 0.82 10.55
CA VAL A 97 -6.29 1.05 9.63
C VAL A 97 -7.18 -0.19 9.54
N CYS A 98 -6.62 -1.40 9.65
CA CYS A 98 -7.42 -2.61 9.67
C CYS A 98 -8.37 -2.63 10.85
N ARG A 99 -7.91 -2.22 12.03
CA ARG A 99 -8.76 -2.14 13.22
C ARG A 99 -9.81 -1.04 13.08
N LYS A 100 -9.41 0.10 12.54
CA LYS A 100 -10.29 1.27 12.44
C LYS A 100 -11.38 1.09 11.39
N TYR A 101 -11.04 0.51 10.25
CA TYR A 101 -11.97 0.40 9.11
C TYR A 101 -12.44 -1.01 8.84
N HIS A 102 -12.05 -1.97 9.67
CA HIS A 102 -12.50 -3.37 9.61
C HIS A 102 -12.17 -4.04 8.27
N PHE A 103 -10.92 -3.92 7.83
CA PHE A 103 -10.46 -4.66 6.66
C PHE A 103 -10.37 -6.15 7.00
N ASP A 104 -10.83 -7.00 6.08
CA ASP A 104 -10.84 -8.43 6.27
C ASP A 104 -9.75 -9.16 5.48
N LEU A 105 -9.05 -8.45 4.58
CA LEU A 105 -7.93 -9.01 3.83
C LEU A 105 -6.92 -7.91 3.54
N VAL A 106 -5.64 -8.21 3.73
CA VAL A 106 -4.53 -7.34 3.31
C VAL A 106 -3.79 -8.07 2.20
N ILE A 107 -3.56 -7.39 1.08
CA ILE A 107 -2.80 -7.93 -0.04
C ILE A 107 -1.45 -7.23 -0.10
N CYS A 108 -0.37 -7.99 -0.03
CA CYS A 108 1.00 -7.48 -0.07
C CYS A 108 1.77 -8.16 -1.19
N GLY A 109 2.75 -7.46 -1.74
CA GLY A 109 3.66 -8.05 -2.70
C GLY A 109 4.84 -8.71 -2.02
N ASN A 110 5.28 -9.82 -2.57
CA ASN A 110 6.50 -10.49 -2.16
C ASN A 110 7.53 -10.37 -3.28
N HIS A 111 8.62 -9.68 -3.00
CA HIS A 111 9.64 -9.41 -4.00
C HIS A 111 11.01 -9.74 -3.40
N ASN A 112 11.86 -10.40 -4.19
CA ASN A 112 13.16 -10.86 -3.69
C ASN A 112 14.26 -9.80 -3.73
N HIS A 113 13.98 -8.62 -4.26
CA HIS A 113 14.98 -7.55 -4.31
C HIS A 113 15.07 -6.83 -2.97
N SER A 114 16.27 -6.46 -2.60
CA SER A 114 16.53 -5.71 -1.37
C SER A 114 15.74 -4.41 -1.32
N PHE A 115 15.43 -3.82 -2.46
CA PHE A 115 14.66 -2.60 -2.56
C PHE A 115 13.26 -2.74 -1.93
N PHE A 116 12.69 -3.95 -1.98
CA PHE A 116 11.37 -4.23 -1.43
C PHE A 116 11.41 -4.91 -0.08
N SER A 117 12.58 -4.99 0.55
CA SER A 117 12.74 -5.68 1.83
C SER A 117 11.86 -5.07 2.93
N ARG A 118 11.63 -3.76 2.88
CA ARG A 118 10.76 -3.10 3.86
C ARG A 118 9.33 -3.58 3.77
N ALA A 119 8.80 -3.72 2.55
CA ALA A 119 7.45 -4.22 2.35
C ALA A 119 7.34 -5.67 2.81
N SER A 120 8.36 -6.50 2.51
CA SER A 120 8.39 -7.88 2.97
C SER A 120 8.41 -7.97 4.49
N CYS A 121 9.21 -7.12 5.15
CA CYS A 121 9.26 -7.08 6.62
C CYS A 121 7.92 -6.65 7.21
N SER A 122 7.25 -5.69 6.57
CA SER A 122 5.93 -5.24 7.01
C SER A 122 4.91 -6.36 6.93
N ALA A 123 4.93 -7.14 5.85
CA ALA A 123 4.01 -8.26 5.69
C ALA A 123 4.24 -9.30 6.80
N LYS A 124 5.48 -9.59 7.16
CA LYS A 124 5.79 -10.54 8.22
C LYS A 124 5.17 -10.11 9.55
N ARG A 125 5.25 -8.83 9.88
CA ARG A 125 4.67 -8.33 11.13
C ARG A 125 3.16 -8.43 11.14
N VAL A 126 2.53 -8.10 10.02
CA VAL A 126 1.07 -8.20 9.90
C VAL A 126 0.63 -9.65 10.04
N ILE A 127 1.32 -10.57 9.40
CA ILE A 127 1.05 -12.00 9.50
C ILE A 127 1.20 -12.46 10.96
N ALA A 128 2.28 -12.05 11.62
CA ALA A 128 2.56 -12.46 12.98
C ALA A 128 1.51 -11.97 13.99
N SER A 129 0.82 -10.87 13.68
CA SER A 129 -0.21 -10.33 14.56
C SER A 129 -1.47 -11.19 14.60
N SER A 130 -1.73 -11.97 13.57
CA SER A 130 -2.94 -12.80 13.42
C SER A 130 -4.26 -12.02 13.53
N GLU A 131 -4.23 -10.73 13.26
CA GLU A 131 -5.42 -9.89 13.35
C GLU A 131 -6.21 -9.79 12.05
N VAL A 132 -5.58 -10.11 10.91
CA VAL A 132 -6.20 -9.98 9.60
C VAL A 132 -5.60 -11.01 8.65
N ASP A 133 -6.40 -11.50 7.71
CA ASP A 133 -5.90 -12.40 6.69
C ASP A 133 -4.97 -11.65 5.74
N VAL A 134 -3.89 -12.29 5.31
CA VAL A 134 -2.89 -11.68 4.45
C VAL A 134 -2.67 -12.56 3.23
N LEU A 135 -2.75 -11.96 2.05
CA LEU A 135 -2.41 -12.62 0.79
C LEU A 135 -1.09 -12.05 0.29
N LEU A 136 -0.07 -12.89 0.19
CA LEU A 136 1.21 -12.51 -0.39
C LEU A 136 1.22 -12.88 -1.87
N VAL A 137 1.41 -11.89 -2.72
CA VAL A 137 1.42 -12.08 -4.17
C VAL A 137 2.86 -11.99 -4.66
N PRO A 138 3.40 -13.05 -5.28
CA PRO A 138 4.74 -12.95 -5.84
C PRO A 138 4.75 -11.97 -7.01
N LEU A 139 5.66 -11.01 -6.96
CA LEU A 139 5.79 -10.00 -8.00
C LEU A 139 6.87 -10.45 -8.99
N THR A 140 6.53 -10.39 -10.26
CA THR A 140 7.41 -10.84 -11.35
C THR A 140 7.89 -9.69 -12.20
N GLY A 141 8.11 -8.55 -11.59
CA GLY A 141 8.65 -7.39 -12.29
C GLY A 141 10.14 -7.56 -12.57
N ASP A 142 10.56 -7.32 -13.77
CA ASP A 142 11.97 -7.34 -14.17
C ASP A 142 12.50 -5.92 -14.34
#